data_826080617c1f813468f265d539b3ab68
#
_entry.id   826080617c1f813468f265d539b3ab68
#
_cell.length_a   1.000
_cell.length_b   1.000
_cell.length_c   1.000
_cell.angle_alpha   90.00
_cell.angle_beta   90.00
_cell.angle_gamma   90.00
#
_symmetry.space_group_name_H-M   'P 1'
#
loop_
_entity.id
_entity.type
_entity.pdbx_description
1 polymer ?
#
loop_
_entity_poly.entity_id
_entity_poly.type
_entity_poly.pdbx_seq_one_letter_code
_entity_poly.pdbx_strand_id
1 'polypeptide(L)'
;MYARTNTIMDDPTTIDEGIANVRDEVMPLVQGMEGCIGLSMLADRDSGRCIVTTAWRTEEAMHESEEGVRTSRARAAQIFGEMPTVEEWEIAVMHRMHETGDGARTRVIWGHTEPGHMDDLLSTFRMTTMPKMEELPGFASCNMMVNRATGHTALAVTYDRPETMQQANDRAAELRREGSAAMGMEIDEVAEFDLVLAHLRVPETV
;
A
#
# COMPACT_ATOMS: atom_id res chain seq x y z
N MET A 1 -11.16 3.35 -8.42
CA MET A 1 -10.20 4.25 -7.78
C MET A 1 -8.80 3.80 -8.14
N TYR A 2 -7.85 4.71 -8.14
CA TYR A 2 -6.48 4.44 -8.60
C TYR A 2 -5.46 4.88 -7.56
N ALA A 3 -4.29 4.27 -7.58
CA ALA A 3 -3.19 4.63 -6.69
C ALA A 3 -1.88 4.72 -7.47
N ARG A 4 -1.02 5.60 -7.01
CA ARG A 4 0.38 5.65 -7.45
C ARG A 4 1.27 5.42 -6.24
N THR A 5 2.13 4.42 -6.32
CA THR A 5 3.15 4.15 -5.31
C THR A 5 4.49 4.70 -5.78
N ASN A 6 5.24 5.28 -4.86
CA ASN A 6 6.61 5.70 -5.06
C ASN A 6 7.45 4.97 -4.01
N THR A 7 8.23 4.00 -4.46
CA THR A 7 9.12 3.21 -3.60
C THR A 7 10.53 3.79 -3.68
N ILE A 8 11.12 4.05 -2.52
CA ILE A 8 12.44 4.62 -2.35
C ILE A 8 13.23 3.69 -1.43
N MET A 9 14.49 3.44 -1.77
CA MET A 9 15.46 2.81 -0.87
C MET A 9 16.39 3.90 -0.37
N ASP A 10 16.48 4.07 0.94
CA ASP A 10 17.23 5.15 1.55
C ASP A 10 18.22 4.62 2.62
N ASP A 11 19.12 5.50 3.04
CA ASP A 11 19.86 5.29 4.27
C ASP A 11 18.88 5.33 5.45
N PRO A 12 18.80 4.29 6.30
CA PRO A 12 17.92 4.28 7.47
C PRO A 12 18.02 5.52 8.35
N THR A 13 19.13 6.23 8.31
CA THR A 13 19.37 7.44 9.12
C THR A 13 18.63 8.68 8.60
N THR A 14 18.16 8.69 7.36
CA THR A 14 17.47 9.83 6.72
C THR A 14 15.96 9.66 6.66
N ILE A 15 15.41 8.51 7.07
CA ILE A 15 13.98 8.21 7.02
C ILE A 15 13.12 9.27 7.71
N ASP A 16 13.53 9.77 8.88
CA ASP A 16 12.75 10.77 9.61
C ASP A 16 12.69 12.12 8.86
N GLU A 17 13.74 12.50 8.12
CA GLU A 17 13.75 13.66 7.23
C GLU A 17 12.79 13.42 6.05
N GLY A 18 12.80 12.23 5.48
CA GLY A 18 11.88 11.82 4.42
C GLY A 18 10.43 11.86 4.87
N ILE A 19 10.11 11.33 6.05
CA ILE A 19 8.75 11.38 6.64
C ILE A 19 8.32 12.83 6.83
N ALA A 20 9.19 13.69 7.37
CA ALA A 20 8.89 15.10 7.55
C ALA A 20 8.62 15.80 6.21
N ASN A 21 9.44 15.54 5.18
CA ASN A 21 9.23 16.10 3.85
C ASN A 21 7.89 15.67 3.24
N VAL A 22 7.55 14.38 3.34
CA VAL A 22 6.27 13.88 2.83
C VAL A 22 5.10 14.48 3.59
N ARG A 23 5.17 14.58 4.91
CA ARG A 23 4.10 15.15 5.75
C ARG A 23 3.89 16.64 5.51
N ASP A 24 4.98 17.41 5.44
CA ASP A 24 4.94 18.88 5.51
C ASP A 24 4.87 19.54 4.12
N GLU A 25 5.36 18.86 3.07
CA GLU A 25 5.42 19.41 1.71
C GLU A 25 4.58 18.61 0.70
N VAL A 26 4.77 17.28 0.64
CA VAL A 26 4.11 16.46 -0.40
C VAL A 26 2.63 16.29 -0.12
N MET A 27 2.26 15.96 1.11
CA MET A 27 0.87 15.70 1.48
C MET A 27 -0.04 16.93 1.26
N PRO A 28 0.28 18.16 1.71
CA PRO A 28 -0.51 19.34 1.40
C PRO A 28 -0.61 19.62 -0.10
N LEU A 29 0.48 19.41 -0.85
CA LEU A 29 0.50 19.60 -2.30
C LEU A 29 -0.50 18.67 -3.00
N VAL A 30 -0.43 17.36 -2.76
CA VAL A 30 -1.31 16.40 -3.44
C VAL A 30 -2.76 16.51 -2.97
N GLN A 31 -3.01 16.89 -1.71
CA GLN A 31 -4.37 17.12 -1.19
C GLN A 31 -5.06 18.32 -1.87
N GLY A 32 -4.28 19.28 -2.38
CA GLY A 32 -4.81 20.41 -3.16
C GLY A 32 -5.13 20.07 -4.62
N MET A 33 -4.77 18.89 -5.11
CA MET A 33 -5.02 18.48 -6.48
C MET A 33 -6.40 17.87 -6.66
N GLU A 34 -7.04 18.14 -7.79
CA GLU A 34 -8.35 17.60 -8.10
C GLU A 34 -8.33 16.08 -8.18
N GLY A 35 -9.34 15.44 -7.61
CA GLY A 35 -9.46 13.99 -7.58
C GLY A 35 -8.58 13.26 -6.56
N CYS A 36 -7.69 13.94 -5.83
CA CYS A 36 -6.93 13.32 -4.75
C CYS A 36 -7.87 12.85 -3.62
N ILE A 37 -7.71 11.58 -3.20
CA ILE A 37 -8.44 11.00 -2.07
C ILE A 37 -7.58 11.02 -0.80
N GLY A 38 -6.26 10.94 -0.96
CA GLY A 38 -5.33 11.02 0.16
C GLY A 38 -3.96 10.42 -0.12
N LEU A 39 -3.17 10.35 0.96
CA LEU A 39 -1.81 9.84 0.95
C LEU A 39 -1.57 8.96 2.18
N SER A 40 -0.78 7.92 2.01
CA SER A 40 -0.16 7.16 3.10
C SER A 40 1.32 6.95 2.86
N MET A 41 2.07 6.72 3.93
CA MET A 41 3.48 6.37 3.85
C MET A 41 3.78 5.19 4.77
N LEU A 42 4.45 4.20 4.20
CA LEU A 42 5.03 3.06 4.88
C LEU A 42 6.55 3.25 4.96
N ALA A 43 7.16 2.87 6.07
CA ALA A 43 8.61 2.92 6.24
C ALA A 43 9.12 1.66 6.93
N ASP A 44 10.16 1.06 6.39
CA ASP A 44 10.97 0.04 7.05
C ASP A 44 12.28 0.68 7.48
N ARG A 45 12.40 0.90 8.78
CA ARG A 45 13.55 1.59 9.39
C ARG A 45 14.83 0.74 9.39
N ASP A 46 14.71 -0.56 9.20
CA ASP A 46 15.87 -1.46 9.17
C ASP A 46 16.51 -1.50 7.78
N SER A 47 15.69 -1.58 6.74
CA SER A 47 16.16 -1.62 5.35
C SER A 47 16.31 -0.26 4.68
N GLY A 48 15.68 0.78 5.23
CA GLY A 48 15.59 2.10 4.59
C GLY A 48 14.50 2.21 3.51
N ARG A 49 13.69 1.17 3.31
CA ARG A 49 12.63 1.16 2.28
C ARG A 49 11.42 1.98 2.71
N CYS A 50 11.06 2.94 1.88
CA CYS A 50 9.87 3.75 2.07
C CYS A 50 8.93 3.62 0.87
N ILE A 51 7.61 3.58 1.13
CA ILE A 51 6.56 3.53 0.10
C ILE A 51 5.57 4.65 0.36
N VAL A 52 5.52 5.63 -0.53
CA VAL A 52 4.51 6.69 -0.50
C VAL A 52 3.42 6.35 -1.50
N THR A 53 2.19 6.19 -1.00
CA THR A 53 1.02 5.88 -1.82
C THR A 53 0.09 7.09 -1.87
N THR A 54 -0.22 7.56 -3.07
CA THR A 54 -1.29 8.55 -3.31
C THR A 54 -2.48 7.87 -3.95
N ALA A 55 -3.70 8.21 -3.51
CA ALA A 55 -4.94 7.63 -4.02
C ALA A 55 -5.79 8.68 -4.74
N TRP A 56 -6.45 8.30 -5.83
CA TRP A 56 -7.14 9.15 -6.77
C TRP A 56 -8.50 8.58 -7.15
N ARG A 57 -9.47 9.46 -7.42
CA ARG A 57 -10.82 9.06 -7.81
C ARG A 57 -10.85 8.36 -9.16
N THR A 58 -10.06 8.86 -10.11
CA THR A 58 -9.99 8.35 -11.48
C THR A 58 -8.53 8.21 -11.92
N GLU A 59 -8.30 7.46 -12.97
CA GLU A 59 -7.00 7.30 -13.60
C GLU A 59 -6.53 8.62 -14.22
N GLU A 60 -7.43 9.36 -14.84
CA GLU A 60 -7.16 10.67 -15.42
C GLU A 60 -6.63 11.64 -14.36
N ALA A 61 -7.30 11.74 -13.20
CA ALA A 61 -6.85 12.61 -12.12
C ALA A 61 -5.46 12.20 -11.60
N MET A 62 -5.18 10.90 -11.54
CA MET A 62 -3.84 10.39 -11.21
C MET A 62 -2.81 10.85 -12.24
N HIS A 63 -3.10 10.72 -13.54
CA HIS A 63 -2.18 11.13 -14.61
C HIS A 63 -2.01 12.64 -14.67
N GLU A 64 -3.08 13.43 -14.50
CA GLU A 64 -3.01 14.89 -14.48
C GLU A 64 -2.15 15.42 -13.32
N SER A 65 -2.06 14.68 -12.21
CA SER A 65 -1.20 15.03 -11.07
C SER A 65 0.30 14.94 -11.38
N GLU A 66 0.72 14.26 -12.45
CA GLU A 66 2.12 13.93 -12.75
C GLU A 66 3.01 15.16 -12.80
N GLU A 67 2.59 16.21 -13.52
CA GLU A 67 3.35 17.44 -13.64
C GLU A 67 3.52 18.14 -12.28
N GLY A 68 2.45 18.15 -11.46
CA GLY A 68 2.47 18.79 -10.14
C GLY A 68 3.38 18.09 -9.14
N VAL A 69 3.53 16.76 -9.21
CA VAL A 69 4.39 16.00 -8.28
C VAL A 69 5.83 15.83 -8.77
N ARG A 70 6.13 16.21 -10.02
CA ARG A 70 7.48 16.03 -10.60
C ARG A 70 8.57 16.71 -9.78
N THR A 71 8.32 17.96 -9.35
CA THR A 71 9.26 18.71 -8.52
C THR A 71 9.47 18.05 -7.16
N SER A 72 8.40 17.54 -6.54
CA SER A 72 8.48 16.83 -5.26
C SER A 72 9.26 15.53 -5.38
N ARG A 73 9.12 14.78 -6.49
CA ARG A 73 9.94 13.59 -6.74
C ARG A 73 11.42 13.94 -6.95
N ALA A 74 11.72 15.01 -7.68
CA ALA A 74 13.08 15.47 -7.85
C ALA A 74 13.72 15.86 -6.52
N ARG A 75 12.95 16.49 -5.62
CA ARG A 75 13.40 16.81 -4.26
C ARG A 75 13.61 15.55 -3.42
N ALA A 76 12.67 14.60 -3.48
CA ALA A 76 12.83 13.30 -2.84
C ALA A 76 14.12 12.61 -3.30
N ALA A 77 14.41 12.59 -4.59
CA ALA A 77 15.65 12.04 -5.13
C ALA A 77 16.91 12.75 -4.60
N GLN A 78 16.84 14.04 -4.30
CA GLN A 78 17.96 14.76 -3.67
C GLN A 78 18.16 14.39 -2.20
N ILE A 79 17.06 14.14 -1.47
CA ILE A 79 17.11 13.72 -0.06
C ILE A 79 17.60 12.28 0.05
N PHE A 80 17.04 11.40 -0.78
CA PHE A 80 17.22 9.95 -0.71
C PHE A 80 18.32 9.38 -1.62
N GLY A 81 18.94 10.22 -2.45
CA GLY A 81 20.08 9.83 -3.30
C GLY A 81 19.69 9.09 -4.59
N GLU A 82 18.45 8.67 -4.76
CA GLU A 82 17.96 8.01 -5.98
C GLU A 82 16.52 8.40 -6.34
N MET A 83 16.16 8.19 -7.61
CA MET A 83 14.80 8.42 -8.07
C MET A 83 13.87 7.31 -7.58
N PRO A 84 12.66 7.65 -7.09
CA PRO A 84 11.67 6.66 -6.69
C PRO A 84 11.28 5.74 -7.86
N THR A 85 11.11 4.45 -7.57
CA THR A 85 10.38 3.54 -8.46
C THR A 85 8.90 3.86 -8.38
N VAL A 86 8.29 4.15 -9.53
CA VAL A 86 6.88 4.56 -9.62
C VAL A 86 6.05 3.43 -10.23
N GLU A 87 4.97 3.07 -9.57
CA GLU A 87 4.01 2.09 -10.09
C GLU A 87 2.59 2.65 -9.96
N GLU A 88 1.73 2.28 -10.90
CA GLU A 88 0.34 2.71 -10.97
C GLU A 88 -0.59 1.50 -10.87
N TRP A 89 -1.69 1.66 -10.14
CA TRP A 89 -2.56 0.59 -9.70
C TRP A 89 -4.03 1.00 -9.78
N GLU A 90 -4.90 0.02 -10.03
CA GLU A 90 -6.30 0.09 -9.64
C GLU A 90 -6.41 -0.32 -8.16
N ILE A 91 -7.11 0.46 -7.33
CA ILE A 91 -7.53 0.03 -5.99
C ILE A 91 -8.77 -0.84 -6.17
N ALA A 92 -8.58 -2.14 -6.20
CA ALA A 92 -9.65 -3.10 -6.47
C ALA A 92 -10.46 -3.45 -5.22
N VAL A 93 -9.80 -3.52 -4.04
CA VAL A 93 -10.46 -3.75 -2.75
C VAL A 93 -9.89 -2.78 -1.73
N MET A 94 -10.78 -2.15 -0.98
CA MET A 94 -10.45 -1.42 0.25
C MET A 94 -11.46 -1.82 1.31
N HIS A 95 -10.97 -2.43 2.38
CA HIS A 95 -11.76 -2.87 3.51
C HIS A 95 -11.13 -2.41 4.82
N ARG A 96 -11.94 -1.81 5.70
CA ARG A 96 -11.50 -1.25 6.97
C ARG A 96 -12.48 -1.61 8.09
N MET A 97 -11.96 -2.31 9.10
CA MET A 97 -12.73 -2.60 10.30
C MET A 97 -12.76 -1.40 11.26
N HIS A 98 -11.64 -0.69 11.38
CA HIS A 98 -11.51 0.50 12.22
C HIS A 98 -10.30 1.34 11.80
N GLU A 99 -10.24 2.57 12.28
CA GLU A 99 -9.07 3.43 12.12
C GLU A 99 -7.95 2.98 13.05
N THR A 100 -6.72 3.08 12.56
CA THR A 100 -5.52 2.75 13.33
C THR A 100 -4.95 4.00 14.00
N GLY A 101 -4.39 3.80 15.19
CA GLY A 101 -3.60 4.82 15.89
C GLY A 101 -2.12 4.79 15.51
N ASP A 102 -1.34 5.57 16.26
CA ASP A 102 0.12 5.58 16.14
C ASP A 102 0.70 4.20 16.44
N GLY A 103 1.73 3.80 15.69
CA GLY A 103 2.42 2.53 15.86
C GLY A 103 1.77 1.36 15.12
N ALA A 104 0.80 1.61 14.24
CA ALA A 104 0.27 0.58 13.35
C ALA A 104 1.35 0.00 12.43
N ARG A 105 1.22 -1.29 12.15
CA ARG A 105 2.12 -2.02 11.24
C ARG A 105 1.37 -2.51 10.03
N THR A 106 2.04 -2.46 8.87
CA THR A 106 1.47 -2.95 7.62
C THR A 106 2.39 -4.02 7.04
N ARG A 107 1.79 -5.17 6.70
CA ARG A 107 2.44 -6.19 5.86
C ARG A 107 1.99 -5.99 4.43
N VAL A 108 2.95 -5.86 3.52
CA VAL A 108 2.69 -5.79 2.09
C VAL A 108 3.10 -7.11 1.45
N ILE A 109 2.22 -7.65 0.62
CA ILE A 109 2.39 -8.90 -0.11
C ILE A 109 2.28 -8.55 -1.58
N TRP A 110 3.40 -8.63 -2.30
CA TRP A 110 3.42 -8.52 -3.76
C TRP A 110 3.32 -9.90 -4.37
N GLY A 111 2.64 -9.95 -5.49
CA GLY A 111 2.50 -11.17 -6.26
C GLY A 111 1.98 -10.88 -7.65
N HIS A 112 1.81 -11.93 -8.42
CA HIS A 112 1.27 -11.83 -9.75
C HIS A 112 0.37 -13.03 -10.10
N THR A 113 -0.50 -12.82 -11.06
CA THR A 113 -1.34 -13.83 -11.69
C THR A 113 -1.35 -13.59 -13.20
N GLU A 114 -1.84 -14.53 -13.98
CA GLU A 114 -2.11 -14.26 -15.38
C GLU A 114 -3.16 -13.15 -15.51
N PRO A 115 -2.96 -12.12 -16.36
CA PRO A 115 -3.87 -10.98 -16.47
C PRO A 115 -5.34 -11.35 -16.68
N GLY A 116 -5.62 -12.43 -17.42
CA GLY A 116 -6.97 -12.94 -17.66
C GLY A 116 -7.68 -13.53 -16.42
N HIS A 117 -6.96 -13.81 -15.35
CA HIS A 117 -7.48 -14.39 -14.10
C HIS A 117 -7.73 -13.36 -12.99
N MET A 118 -7.50 -12.08 -13.25
CA MET A 118 -7.59 -11.03 -12.22
C MET A 118 -8.99 -10.94 -11.59
N ASP A 119 -10.05 -11.07 -12.35
CA ASP A 119 -11.42 -11.00 -11.79
C ASP A 119 -11.76 -12.21 -10.92
N ASP A 120 -11.29 -13.41 -11.29
CA ASP A 120 -11.45 -14.62 -10.47
C ASP A 120 -10.64 -14.52 -9.18
N LEU A 121 -9.42 -13.97 -9.25
CA LEU A 121 -8.59 -13.65 -8.07
C LEU A 121 -9.32 -12.72 -7.12
N LEU A 122 -9.83 -11.60 -7.62
CA LEU A 122 -10.52 -10.60 -6.79
C LEU A 122 -11.83 -11.16 -6.19
N SER A 123 -12.56 -11.95 -6.94
CA SER A 123 -13.75 -12.63 -6.44
C SER A 123 -13.42 -13.61 -5.31
N THR A 124 -12.40 -14.45 -5.49
CA THR A 124 -11.94 -15.41 -4.47
C THR A 124 -11.43 -14.70 -3.25
N PHE A 125 -10.67 -13.61 -3.43
CA PHE A 125 -10.18 -12.78 -2.32
C PHE A 125 -11.33 -12.26 -1.46
N ARG A 126 -12.33 -11.59 -2.08
CA ARG A 126 -13.49 -11.03 -1.37
C ARG A 126 -14.32 -12.07 -0.65
N MET A 127 -14.58 -13.19 -1.30
CA MET A 127 -15.51 -14.22 -0.82
C MET A 127 -14.89 -15.16 0.21
N THR A 128 -13.56 -15.37 0.15
CA THR A 128 -12.92 -16.46 0.89
C THR A 128 -11.77 -15.99 1.78
N THR A 129 -10.88 -15.14 1.26
CA THR A 129 -9.66 -14.78 1.98
C THR A 129 -9.89 -13.62 2.94
N MET A 130 -10.53 -12.56 2.49
CA MET A 130 -10.77 -11.35 3.29
C MET A 130 -11.58 -11.64 4.57
N PRO A 131 -12.68 -12.41 4.58
CA PRO A 131 -13.40 -12.73 5.82
C PRO A 131 -12.53 -13.46 6.87
N LYS A 132 -11.61 -14.32 6.42
CA LYS A 132 -10.67 -14.99 7.32
C LYS A 132 -9.58 -14.06 7.87
N MET A 133 -9.24 -13.00 7.12
CA MET A 133 -8.29 -11.99 7.59
C MET A 133 -8.88 -11.12 8.69
N GLU A 134 -10.18 -10.86 8.67
CA GLU A 134 -10.89 -10.13 9.73
C GLU A 134 -10.78 -10.81 11.10
N GLU A 135 -10.59 -12.13 11.13
CA GLU A 135 -10.43 -12.92 12.34
C GLU A 135 -9.02 -12.85 12.94
N LEU A 136 -8.05 -12.24 12.22
CA LEU A 136 -6.67 -12.14 12.70
C LEU A 136 -6.55 -11.14 13.86
N PRO A 137 -5.75 -11.45 14.89
CA PRO A 137 -5.48 -10.53 15.97
C PRO A 137 -5.02 -9.16 15.48
N GLY A 138 -5.74 -8.10 15.87
CA GLY A 138 -5.40 -6.72 15.55
C GLY A 138 -5.51 -6.34 14.07
N PHE A 139 -6.22 -7.13 13.26
CA PHE A 139 -6.53 -6.73 11.88
C PHE A 139 -7.34 -5.43 11.87
N ALA A 140 -6.85 -4.42 11.18
CA ALA A 140 -7.50 -3.12 11.09
C ALA A 140 -8.07 -2.85 9.70
N SER A 141 -7.29 -3.16 8.66
CA SER A 141 -7.72 -2.93 7.27
C SER A 141 -6.91 -3.76 6.29
N CYS A 142 -7.44 -3.91 5.07
CA CYS A 142 -6.65 -4.35 3.92
C CYS A 142 -6.98 -3.52 2.68
N ASN A 143 -5.97 -3.40 1.80
CA ASN A 143 -6.07 -2.74 0.51
C ASN A 143 -5.39 -3.63 -0.55
N MET A 144 -6.20 -4.10 -1.52
CA MET A 144 -5.69 -4.86 -2.68
C MET A 144 -5.60 -3.92 -3.87
N MET A 145 -4.40 -3.68 -4.32
CA MET A 145 -4.08 -2.95 -5.53
C MET A 145 -3.69 -3.94 -6.63
N VAL A 146 -4.12 -3.67 -7.86
CA VAL A 146 -3.86 -4.54 -9.01
C VAL A 146 -3.45 -3.75 -10.24
N ASN A 147 -2.59 -4.34 -11.05
CA ASN A 147 -2.31 -3.89 -12.40
C ASN A 147 -2.85 -4.94 -13.37
N ARG A 148 -3.99 -4.64 -14.00
CA ARG A 148 -4.68 -5.61 -14.87
C ARG A 148 -3.92 -5.94 -16.15
N ALA A 149 -3.05 -5.04 -16.60
CA ALA A 149 -2.28 -5.25 -17.83
C ALA A 149 -1.13 -6.25 -17.61
N THR A 150 -0.51 -6.20 -16.43
CA THR A 150 0.66 -7.04 -16.11
C THR A 150 0.33 -8.25 -15.24
N GLY A 151 -0.85 -8.26 -14.60
CA GLY A 151 -1.23 -9.28 -13.62
C GLY A 151 -0.63 -9.07 -12.22
N HIS A 152 0.14 -8.00 -12.00
CA HIS A 152 0.74 -7.72 -10.70
C HIS A 152 -0.30 -7.30 -9.67
N THR A 153 -0.04 -7.64 -8.43
CA THR A 153 -0.87 -7.32 -7.27
C THR A 153 -0.02 -6.84 -6.11
N ALA A 154 -0.58 -5.95 -5.29
CA ALA A 154 -0.01 -5.54 -4.02
C ALA A 154 -1.12 -5.50 -2.96
N LEU A 155 -1.05 -6.41 -1.98
CA LEU A 155 -1.97 -6.47 -0.85
C LEU A 155 -1.30 -5.90 0.39
N ALA A 156 -1.77 -4.75 0.86
CA ALA A 156 -1.38 -4.16 2.13
C ALA A 156 -2.37 -4.58 3.22
N VAL A 157 -1.88 -5.20 4.29
CA VAL A 157 -2.65 -5.63 5.47
C VAL A 157 -2.14 -4.89 6.67
N THR A 158 -3.00 -4.07 7.28
CA THR A 158 -2.63 -3.23 8.42
C THR A 158 -3.17 -3.81 9.72
N TYR A 159 -2.31 -3.79 10.73
CA TYR A 159 -2.57 -4.24 12.09
C TYR A 159 -2.38 -3.08 13.07
N ASP A 160 -3.08 -3.13 14.20
CA ASP A 160 -3.06 -2.08 15.21
C ASP A 160 -1.68 -1.75 15.74
N ARG A 161 -0.83 -2.79 15.92
CA ARG A 161 0.50 -2.66 16.50
C ARG A 161 1.38 -3.88 16.18
N PRO A 162 2.70 -3.78 16.38
CA PRO A 162 3.63 -4.88 16.10
C PRO A 162 3.29 -6.19 16.81
N GLU A 163 2.85 -6.11 18.06
CA GLU A 163 2.57 -7.29 18.88
C GLU A 163 1.39 -8.10 18.32
N THR A 164 0.32 -7.43 17.87
CA THR A 164 -0.83 -8.10 17.27
C THR A 164 -0.50 -8.69 15.91
N MET A 165 0.30 -8.00 15.11
CA MET A 165 0.81 -8.56 13.85
C MET A 165 1.67 -9.81 14.09
N GLN A 166 2.52 -9.79 15.13
CA GLN A 166 3.32 -10.95 15.52
C GLN A 166 2.45 -12.12 16.01
N GLN A 167 1.42 -11.85 16.82
CA GLN A 167 0.45 -12.88 17.24
C GLN A 167 -0.30 -13.50 16.06
N ALA A 168 -0.55 -12.72 15.00
CA ALA A 168 -1.21 -13.18 13.80
C ALA A 168 -0.29 -13.98 12.84
N ASN A 169 1.03 -14.00 13.04
CA ASN A 169 2.01 -14.45 12.05
C ASN A 169 1.74 -15.84 11.48
N ASP A 170 1.56 -16.84 12.35
CA ASP A 170 1.39 -18.24 11.90
C ASP A 170 0.11 -18.40 11.08
N ARG A 171 -1.01 -17.83 11.59
CA ARG A 171 -2.29 -17.89 10.90
C ARG A 171 -2.29 -17.05 9.61
N ALA A 172 -1.66 -15.88 9.61
CA ALA A 172 -1.50 -15.05 8.41
C ALA A 172 -0.64 -15.75 7.35
N ALA A 173 0.42 -16.47 7.75
CA ALA A 173 1.24 -17.25 6.83
C ALA A 173 0.47 -18.43 6.21
N GLU A 174 -0.37 -19.11 7.01
CA GLU A 174 -1.25 -20.17 6.52
C GLU A 174 -2.29 -19.61 5.54
N LEU A 175 -3.01 -18.54 5.90
CA LEU A 175 -3.98 -17.87 5.03
C LEU A 175 -3.35 -17.38 3.73
N ARG A 176 -2.14 -16.85 3.78
CA ARG A 176 -1.39 -16.41 2.60
C ARG A 176 -1.12 -17.57 1.66
N ARG A 177 -0.66 -18.72 2.19
CA ARG A 177 -0.41 -19.92 1.39
C ARG A 177 -1.70 -20.51 0.80
N GLU A 178 -2.75 -20.64 1.61
CA GLU A 178 -4.05 -21.14 1.15
C GLU A 178 -4.70 -20.20 0.13
N GLY A 179 -4.67 -18.89 0.45
CA GLY A 179 -5.27 -17.85 -0.38
C GLY A 179 -4.57 -17.73 -1.73
N SER A 180 -3.23 -17.70 -1.75
CA SER A 180 -2.50 -17.61 -3.02
C SER A 180 -2.78 -18.81 -3.92
N ALA A 181 -2.80 -20.03 -3.36
CA ALA A 181 -3.12 -21.23 -4.10
C ALA A 181 -4.58 -21.21 -4.64
N ALA A 182 -5.54 -20.76 -3.83
CA ALA A 182 -6.96 -20.67 -4.23
C ALA A 182 -7.20 -19.60 -5.31
N MET A 183 -6.42 -18.53 -5.30
CA MET A 183 -6.50 -17.41 -6.25
C MET A 183 -5.67 -17.62 -7.52
N GLY A 184 -4.87 -18.68 -7.61
CA GLY A 184 -3.92 -18.86 -8.71
C GLY A 184 -2.88 -17.75 -8.79
N MET A 185 -2.45 -17.24 -7.62
CA MET A 185 -1.49 -16.14 -7.49
C MET A 185 -0.14 -16.68 -7.01
N GLU A 186 0.95 -16.25 -7.64
CA GLU A 186 2.30 -16.45 -7.13
C GLU A 186 2.72 -15.27 -6.27
N ILE A 187 3.35 -15.54 -5.13
CA ILE A 187 3.85 -14.50 -4.23
C ILE A 187 5.30 -14.23 -4.57
N ASP A 188 5.61 -12.98 -4.88
CA ASP A 188 6.95 -12.52 -5.24
C ASP A 188 7.73 -12.07 -4.01
N GLU A 189 7.06 -11.29 -3.14
CA GLU A 189 7.69 -10.69 -1.96
C GLU A 189 6.66 -10.49 -0.82
N VAL A 190 7.16 -10.56 0.41
CA VAL A 190 6.42 -10.14 1.62
C VAL A 190 7.35 -9.29 2.46
N ALA A 191 6.93 -8.07 2.78
CA ALA A 191 7.69 -7.17 3.65
C ALA A 191 6.78 -6.49 4.69
N GLU A 192 7.38 -6.00 5.76
CA GLU A 192 6.70 -5.38 6.89
C GLU A 192 7.21 -3.96 7.11
N PHE A 193 6.28 -3.06 7.42
CA PHE A 193 6.55 -1.64 7.53
C PHE A 193 5.84 -1.03 8.73
N ASP A 194 6.37 0.06 9.25
CA ASP A 194 5.62 1.00 10.07
C ASP A 194 4.67 1.81 9.18
N LEU A 195 3.42 1.98 9.58
CA LEU A 195 2.51 2.93 8.97
C LEU A 195 2.77 4.31 9.59
N VAL A 196 3.60 5.12 8.93
CA VAL A 196 4.08 6.39 9.48
C VAL A 196 3.21 7.59 9.13
N LEU A 197 2.47 7.51 8.00
CA LEU A 197 1.44 8.49 7.62
C LEU A 197 0.22 7.75 7.09
N ALA A 198 -0.96 8.07 7.65
CA ALA A 198 -2.24 7.48 7.27
C ALA A 198 -3.29 8.58 7.05
N HIS A 199 -3.25 9.22 5.90
CA HIS A 199 -4.26 10.22 5.50
C HIS A 199 -4.96 9.77 4.22
N LEU A 200 -5.42 8.53 4.20
CA LEU A 200 -6.19 7.94 3.12
C LEU A 200 -7.66 7.90 3.50
N ARG A 201 -8.48 8.67 2.78
CA ARG A 201 -9.95 8.64 2.88
C ARG A 201 -10.57 7.83 1.73
N VAL A 202 -9.91 6.74 1.37
CA VAL A 202 -10.42 5.83 0.33
C VAL A 202 -11.73 5.22 0.84
N PRO A 203 -12.86 5.38 0.12
CA PRO A 203 -14.11 4.69 0.46
C PRO A 203 -13.94 3.18 0.40
N GLU A 204 -14.68 2.46 1.24
CA GLU A 204 -14.74 1.00 1.15
C GLU A 204 -15.31 0.57 -0.20
N THR A 205 -14.78 -0.55 -0.72
CA THR A 205 -15.15 -1.10 -2.03
C THR A 205 -15.63 -2.56 -1.93
N VAL A 206 -16.14 -2.95 -0.78
CA VAL A 206 -16.69 -4.29 -0.51
C VAL A 206 -18.12 -4.41 -0.94
#